data_fa3a30ea3c35d8f63db6da21734e070c
#
_entry.id   fa3a30ea3c35d8f63db6da21734e070c
#
_cell.length_a   1.000
_cell.length_b   1.000
_cell.length_c   1.000
_cell.angle_alpha   90.00
_cell.angle_beta   90.00
_cell.angle_gamma   90.00
#
_symmetry.space_group_name_H-M   'P 1'
#
loop_
_entity.id
_entity.type
_entity.pdbx_description
1 polymer ?
#
loop_
_entity_poly.entity_id
_entity_poly.type
_entity_poly.pdbx_seq_one_letter_code
_entity_poly.pdbx_strand_id
1 'polypeptide(L)'
;MEYSEAIDYLLSLSDMERGYQASPNPVMNLETMRSLLARLNNPHKGRPTVHVTGSKGKGSVAAMVAGILRRGDLSTALYSSPHLHSFTERINIGGDAISPEEFAAGMEAIHGAVEAERASVHGDVSTFGVLTALFFWLVRAQVPRIDWQVVEVGLGGAFDVTNVIDPPEVAVITPISLEHTAILGDTPAEIARDKAGIIKAGTTVVVAPQHDPAVIEVIRERCAEVGATLVDVGALYEVVVLEKFPFGQSFRLIGPNGERTMRTPMLGYHQLQNAATAVAVAEAIRDRGHAIPEQTIVDGIAHTRIPGRLEVMAQKPLIVADGAHNAESAEALGKALKEYFTWRKCFLVIGCTRDKDVRAMGFKLARFAELIVCTQFRNPRSMDPYQMIQEIGFLGPPAVAEESVPDAIDTALAHADEEDLVCITGSLYVVAEAREHLLGESVIRR
;
A
#
# COMPACT_ATOMS: atom_id res chain seq x y z
N MET A 1 23.11 12.49 13.23
CA MET A 1 21.68 12.43 13.72
C MET A 1 21.38 11.00 14.12
N GLU A 2 20.86 10.80 15.33
CA GLU A 2 20.37 9.49 15.75
C GLU A 2 19.00 9.21 15.11
N TYR A 3 18.60 7.93 15.03
CA TYR A 3 17.31 7.57 14.43
C TYR A 3 16.12 8.25 15.09
N SER A 4 16.09 8.30 16.44
CA SER A 4 15.04 9.00 17.20
C SER A 4 14.95 10.48 16.86
N GLU A 5 16.09 11.15 16.74
CA GLU A 5 16.15 12.56 16.34
C GLU A 5 15.63 12.77 14.92
N ALA A 6 15.96 11.84 14.00
CA ALA A 6 15.46 11.88 12.63
C ALA A 6 13.94 11.73 12.56
N ILE A 7 13.38 10.84 13.38
CA ILE A 7 11.93 10.65 13.48
C ILE A 7 11.26 11.88 14.11
N ASP A 8 11.80 12.42 15.22
CA ASP A 8 11.24 13.61 15.87
C ASP A 8 11.23 14.81 14.92
N TYR A 9 12.32 15.00 14.15
CA TYR A 9 12.38 16.02 13.12
C TYR A 9 11.31 15.80 12.05
N LEU A 10 11.19 14.58 11.50
CA LEU A 10 10.20 14.22 10.49
C LEU A 10 8.77 14.46 11.00
N LEU A 11 8.49 14.08 12.25
CA LEU A 11 7.20 14.26 12.89
C LEU A 11 6.86 15.73 13.23
N SER A 12 7.85 16.61 13.25
CA SER A 12 7.64 18.05 13.41
C SER A 12 7.14 18.75 12.15
N LEU A 13 7.22 18.06 11.00
CA LEU A 13 6.78 18.59 9.70
C LEU A 13 5.27 18.40 9.51
N SER A 14 4.70 19.12 8.55
CA SER A 14 3.29 18.97 8.17
C SER A 14 3.01 17.59 7.56
N ASP A 15 1.91 16.96 8.00
CA ASP A 15 1.60 15.57 7.64
C ASP A 15 0.10 15.38 7.40
N MET A 16 -0.27 15.11 6.15
CA MET A 16 -1.67 14.85 5.78
C MET A 16 -2.20 13.51 6.34
N GLU A 17 -1.35 12.50 6.53
CA GLU A 17 -1.75 11.22 7.14
C GLU A 17 -2.15 11.40 8.60
N ARG A 18 -1.61 12.42 9.28
CA ARG A 18 -1.95 12.78 10.67
C ARG A 18 -3.01 13.88 10.77
N GLY A 19 -3.56 14.33 9.64
CA GLY A 19 -4.57 15.41 9.61
C GLY A 19 -3.98 16.82 9.73
N TYR A 20 -2.68 16.96 9.58
CA TYR A 20 -1.99 18.24 9.56
C TYR A 20 -1.94 18.73 8.09
N GLN A 21 -2.72 19.75 7.74
CA GLN A 21 -2.77 20.25 6.37
C GLN A 21 -1.44 20.93 6.01
N ALA A 22 -0.71 20.31 5.10
CA ALA A 22 0.25 21.00 4.26
C ALA A 22 -0.49 22.01 3.34
N SER A 23 0.24 22.84 2.64
CA SER A 23 -0.30 23.92 1.77
C SER A 23 -1.65 23.58 1.11
N PRO A 24 -2.63 24.49 1.12
CA PRO A 24 -3.91 24.30 0.45
C PRO A 24 -3.80 24.29 -1.09
N ASN A 25 -2.61 24.55 -1.64
CA ASN A 25 -2.37 24.58 -3.09
C ASN A 25 -1.54 23.36 -3.53
N PRO A 26 -2.14 22.35 -4.22
CA PRO A 26 -1.44 21.15 -4.69
C PRO A 26 -0.27 21.44 -5.65
N VAL A 27 -0.39 22.49 -6.46
CA VAL A 27 0.66 22.87 -7.43
C VAL A 27 1.94 23.31 -6.71
N MET A 28 1.80 24.03 -5.61
CA MET A 28 2.96 24.45 -4.80
C MET A 28 3.72 23.26 -4.21
N ASN A 29 3.02 22.17 -3.80
CA ASN A 29 3.68 20.97 -3.28
C ASN A 29 4.64 20.35 -4.30
N LEU A 30 4.28 20.30 -5.57
CA LEU A 30 5.12 19.74 -6.63
C LEU A 30 6.30 20.68 -6.97
N GLU A 31 6.09 22.00 -6.95
CA GLU A 31 7.15 22.98 -7.14
C GLU A 31 8.16 22.94 -5.99
N THR A 32 7.68 22.91 -4.75
CA THR A 32 8.50 22.72 -3.55
C THR A 32 9.36 21.46 -3.68
N MET A 33 8.77 20.36 -4.11
CA MET A 33 9.51 19.10 -4.30
C MET A 33 10.57 19.20 -5.39
N ARG A 34 10.26 19.84 -6.52
CA ARG A 34 11.24 20.07 -7.59
C ARG A 34 12.41 20.94 -7.11
N SER A 35 12.13 22.00 -6.36
CA SER A 35 13.13 22.88 -5.78
C SER A 35 14.02 22.13 -4.77
N LEU A 36 13.43 21.37 -3.86
CA LEU A 36 14.16 20.53 -2.90
C LEU A 36 15.09 19.54 -3.60
N LEU A 37 14.58 18.82 -4.62
CA LEU A 37 15.38 17.86 -5.37
C LEU A 37 16.49 18.53 -6.17
N ALA A 38 16.29 19.76 -6.68
CA ALA A 38 17.33 20.53 -7.33
C ALA A 38 18.49 20.85 -6.36
N ARG A 39 18.21 21.20 -5.10
CA ARG A 39 19.22 21.38 -4.04
C ARG A 39 19.99 20.10 -3.75
N LEU A 40 19.37 18.94 -3.94
CA LEU A 40 19.97 17.61 -3.80
C LEU A 40 20.62 17.08 -5.10
N ASN A 41 20.86 17.93 -6.11
CA ASN A 41 21.40 17.57 -7.43
C ASN A 41 20.50 16.58 -8.21
N ASN A 42 19.18 16.70 -8.10
CA ASN A 42 18.17 15.91 -8.81
C ASN A 42 18.37 14.38 -8.71
N PRO A 43 18.37 13.80 -7.51
CA PRO A 43 18.69 12.39 -7.30
C PRO A 43 17.67 11.42 -7.92
N HIS A 44 16.45 11.90 -8.23
CA HIS A 44 15.37 11.15 -8.86
C HIS A 44 15.60 10.82 -10.34
N LYS A 45 16.56 11.53 -11.00
CA LYS A 45 16.77 11.41 -12.45
C LYS A 45 17.70 10.25 -12.82
N GLY A 46 17.53 9.76 -14.05
CA GLY A 46 18.48 8.85 -14.70
C GLY A 46 18.37 7.38 -14.27
N ARG A 47 17.20 6.96 -13.72
CA ARG A 47 16.89 5.54 -13.48
C ARG A 47 15.55 5.17 -14.10
N PRO A 48 15.46 3.99 -14.71
CA PRO A 48 14.18 3.42 -15.11
C PRO A 48 13.23 3.33 -13.90
N THR A 49 11.99 3.77 -14.10
CA THR A 49 11.01 3.88 -13.02
C THR A 49 9.68 3.28 -13.43
N VAL A 50 9.11 2.47 -12.54
CA VAL A 50 7.70 2.11 -12.53
C VAL A 50 6.99 3.00 -11.53
N HIS A 51 6.03 3.82 -11.98
CA HIS A 51 5.28 4.76 -11.16
C HIS A 51 3.84 4.27 -11.00
N VAL A 52 3.39 4.01 -9.77
CA VAL A 52 2.13 3.28 -9.49
C VAL A 52 1.15 4.17 -8.76
N THR A 53 -0.02 4.42 -9.36
CA THR A 53 -1.17 5.10 -8.73
C THR A 53 -2.44 4.25 -8.79
N GLY A 54 -3.50 4.70 -8.14
CA GLY A 54 -4.82 4.08 -8.09
C GLY A 54 -5.48 4.24 -6.72
N SER A 55 -6.69 3.76 -6.56
CA SER A 55 -7.39 3.79 -5.26
C SER A 55 -7.05 2.56 -4.43
N LYS A 56 -7.10 1.38 -5.01
CA LYS A 56 -6.86 0.10 -4.34
C LYS A 56 -5.76 -0.68 -5.05
N GLY A 57 -4.92 -1.40 -4.30
CA GLY A 57 -3.93 -2.33 -4.86
C GLY A 57 -2.58 -1.72 -5.24
N LYS A 58 -2.35 -0.41 -5.10
CA LYS A 58 -1.06 0.25 -5.39
C LYS A 58 0.14 -0.50 -4.81
N GLY A 59 0.18 -0.62 -3.48
CA GLY A 59 1.27 -1.29 -2.77
C GLY A 59 1.42 -2.77 -3.16
N SER A 60 0.30 -3.47 -3.44
CA SER A 60 0.35 -4.88 -3.89
C SER A 60 1.01 -5.01 -5.26
N VAL A 61 0.60 -4.19 -6.23
CA VAL A 61 1.21 -4.19 -7.57
C VAL A 61 2.66 -3.74 -7.50
N ALA A 62 2.97 -2.68 -6.75
CA ALA A 62 4.34 -2.18 -6.59
C ALA A 62 5.28 -3.25 -5.99
N ALA A 63 4.84 -3.95 -4.92
CA ALA A 63 5.61 -5.02 -4.30
C ALA A 63 5.80 -6.24 -5.24
N MET A 64 4.76 -6.64 -5.98
CA MET A 64 4.85 -7.72 -6.96
C MET A 64 5.81 -7.36 -8.10
N VAL A 65 5.74 -6.15 -8.64
CA VAL A 65 6.67 -5.67 -9.67
C VAL A 65 8.10 -5.66 -9.16
N ALA A 66 8.34 -5.10 -7.97
CA ALA A 66 9.67 -5.11 -7.36
C ALA A 66 10.17 -6.54 -7.11
N GLY A 67 9.29 -7.46 -6.71
CA GLY A 67 9.58 -8.89 -6.55
C GLY A 67 10.00 -9.56 -7.85
N ILE A 68 9.31 -9.27 -8.96
CA ILE A 68 9.65 -9.78 -10.30
C ILE A 68 11.03 -9.27 -10.74
N LEU A 69 11.26 -7.96 -10.64
CA LEU A 69 12.52 -7.33 -11.07
C LEU A 69 13.71 -7.91 -10.31
N ARG A 70 13.61 -8.05 -8.99
CA ARG A 70 14.67 -8.65 -8.15
C ARG A 70 14.98 -10.10 -8.51
N ARG A 71 13.94 -10.89 -8.82
CA ARG A 71 14.13 -12.29 -9.27
C ARG A 71 14.82 -12.38 -10.63
N GLY A 72 14.75 -11.30 -11.43
CA GLY A 72 15.46 -11.15 -12.69
C GLY A 72 16.87 -10.58 -12.56
N ASP A 73 17.47 -10.64 -11.35
CA ASP A 73 18.81 -10.09 -11.04
C ASP A 73 18.94 -8.57 -11.33
N LEU A 74 17.82 -7.87 -11.31
CA LEU A 74 17.79 -6.40 -11.42
C LEU A 74 17.71 -5.80 -10.01
N SER A 75 18.77 -5.10 -9.61
CA SER A 75 18.76 -4.40 -8.32
C SER A 75 17.64 -3.37 -8.29
N THR A 76 16.76 -3.48 -7.31
CA THR A 76 15.50 -2.74 -7.28
C THR A 76 15.29 -2.04 -5.96
N ALA A 77 14.89 -0.77 -6.00
CA ALA A 77 14.40 -0.03 -4.87
C ALA A 77 12.88 0.16 -4.99
N LEU A 78 12.15 0.02 -3.87
CA LEU A 78 10.72 0.22 -3.75
C LEU A 78 10.43 1.34 -2.75
N TYR A 79 9.62 2.31 -3.17
CA TYR A 79 9.00 3.31 -2.30
C TYR A 79 7.52 3.02 -2.16
N SER A 80 7.03 2.85 -0.93
CA SER A 80 5.62 2.51 -0.66
C SER A 80 5.09 3.21 0.59
N SER A 81 3.78 3.34 0.71
CA SER A 81 3.10 3.93 1.87
C SER A 81 1.66 3.40 2.03
N PRO A 82 1.12 3.43 3.25
CA PRO A 82 1.80 3.72 4.51
C PRO A 82 2.70 2.56 4.96
N HIS A 83 3.52 2.79 5.99
CA HIS A 83 4.24 1.72 6.70
C HIS A 83 3.33 1.00 7.71
N LEU A 84 3.76 -0.15 8.17
CA LEU A 84 3.07 -0.92 9.19
C LEU A 84 3.66 -0.61 10.59
N HIS A 85 4.97 -0.77 10.78
CA HIS A 85 5.65 -0.56 12.06
C HIS A 85 6.59 0.65 12.06
N SER A 86 7.39 0.84 11.03
CA SER A 86 8.47 1.80 10.99
C SER A 86 8.52 2.60 9.69
N PHE A 87 8.92 3.86 9.75
CA PHE A 87 9.18 4.69 8.57
C PHE A 87 10.22 4.09 7.62
N THR A 88 11.13 3.27 8.12
CA THR A 88 12.14 2.57 7.30
C THR A 88 11.51 1.64 6.27
N GLU A 89 10.34 1.05 6.56
CA GLU A 89 9.60 0.16 5.63
C GLU A 89 9.19 0.86 4.33
N ARG A 90 9.03 2.19 4.35
CA ARG A 90 8.64 2.96 3.16
C ARG A 90 9.71 2.95 2.08
N ILE A 91 10.96 2.64 2.45
CA ILE A 91 12.12 2.60 1.56
C ILE A 91 12.72 1.20 1.65
N ASN A 92 12.53 0.42 0.59
CA ASN A 92 13.05 -0.93 0.49
C ASN A 92 14.12 -0.96 -0.61
N ILE A 93 15.31 -1.47 -0.29
CA ILE A 93 16.43 -1.59 -1.23
C ILE A 93 16.87 -3.05 -1.27
N GLY A 94 16.84 -3.66 -2.45
CA GLY A 94 17.26 -5.05 -2.63
C GLY A 94 16.31 -6.10 -2.02
N GLY A 95 15.17 -5.67 -1.45
CA GLY A 95 14.18 -6.57 -0.86
C GLY A 95 13.92 -6.35 0.62
N ASP A 96 14.79 -5.62 1.29
CA ASP A 96 14.70 -5.33 2.71
C ASP A 96 14.43 -3.84 2.95
N ALA A 97 13.72 -3.52 4.02
CA ALA A 97 13.62 -2.16 4.50
C ALA A 97 15.02 -1.64 4.86
N ILE A 98 15.26 -0.35 4.61
CA ILE A 98 16.53 0.25 5.05
C ILE A 98 16.65 0.18 6.57
N SER A 99 17.89 0.14 7.07
CA SER A 99 18.14 0.13 8.49
C SER A 99 17.84 1.51 9.14
N PRO A 100 17.62 1.57 10.47
CA PRO A 100 17.53 2.84 11.19
C PRO A 100 18.75 3.73 11.00
N GLU A 101 19.95 3.13 10.92
CA GLU A 101 21.20 3.85 10.72
C GLU A 101 21.26 4.46 9.31
N GLU A 102 20.82 3.71 8.27
CA GLU A 102 20.72 4.24 6.90
C GLU A 102 19.70 5.36 6.81
N PHE A 103 18.55 5.21 7.51
CA PHE A 103 17.53 6.26 7.59
C PHE A 103 18.10 7.52 8.23
N ALA A 104 18.73 7.41 9.40
CA ALA A 104 19.30 8.53 10.14
C ALA A 104 20.41 9.23 9.35
N ALA A 105 21.34 8.47 8.75
CA ALA A 105 22.40 9.00 7.91
C ALA A 105 21.86 9.72 6.66
N GLY A 106 20.84 9.16 6.02
CA GLY A 106 20.16 9.79 4.89
C GLY A 106 19.46 11.09 5.28
N MET A 107 18.74 11.09 6.40
CA MET A 107 18.07 12.29 6.94
C MET A 107 19.09 13.38 7.27
N GLU A 108 20.20 13.06 7.92
CA GLU A 108 21.30 13.99 8.17
C GLU A 108 21.82 14.62 6.88
N ALA A 109 22.02 13.81 5.83
CA ALA A 109 22.57 14.27 4.56
C ALA A 109 21.63 15.22 3.81
N ILE A 110 20.31 15.03 3.90
CA ILE A 110 19.34 15.90 3.22
C ILE A 110 18.85 17.06 4.08
N HIS A 111 19.08 17.05 5.40
CA HIS A 111 18.54 18.02 6.38
C HIS A 111 18.80 19.47 5.97
N GLY A 112 20.05 19.82 5.62
CA GLY A 112 20.39 21.17 5.21
C GLY A 112 19.62 21.66 3.97
N ALA A 113 19.34 20.77 3.01
CA ALA A 113 18.55 21.09 1.83
C ALA A 113 17.07 21.28 2.18
N VAL A 114 16.53 20.46 3.09
CA VAL A 114 15.15 20.58 3.58
C VAL A 114 14.96 21.91 4.31
N GLU A 115 15.85 22.29 5.23
CA GLU A 115 15.75 23.56 5.95
C GLU A 115 15.90 24.77 5.01
N ALA A 116 16.80 24.68 4.02
CA ALA A 116 16.94 25.74 3.02
C ALA A 116 15.67 25.87 2.14
N GLU A 117 14.97 24.76 1.87
CA GLU A 117 13.70 24.82 1.14
C GLU A 117 12.57 25.39 1.99
N ARG A 118 12.47 25.00 3.25
CA ARG A 118 11.48 25.54 4.21
C ARG A 118 11.63 27.06 4.38
N ALA A 119 12.85 27.58 4.31
CA ALA A 119 13.12 29.00 4.37
C ALA A 119 12.91 29.72 3.01
N SER A 120 12.61 29.00 1.92
CA SER A 120 12.43 29.56 0.59
C SER A 120 11.02 30.13 0.37
N VAL A 121 10.79 30.72 -0.81
CA VAL A 121 9.49 31.23 -1.23
C VAL A 121 8.45 30.12 -1.45
N HIS A 122 8.87 28.87 -1.61
CA HIS A 122 8.00 27.71 -1.76
C HIS A 122 7.51 27.19 -0.41
N GLY A 123 8.27 27.44 0.66
CA GLY A 123 7.87 27.24 2.05
C GLY A 123 7.73 25.76 2.44
N ASP A 124 6.58 25.39 2.91
CA ASP A 124 6.31 24.16 3.67
C ASP A 124 6.67 22.85 2.91
N VAL A 125 7.54 22.05 3.53
CA VAL A 125 7.90 20.71 3.06
C VAL A 125 7.20 19.69 3.95
N SER A 126 6.35 18.84 3.35
CA SER A 126 5.63 17.83 4.10
C SER A 126 6.50 16.63 4.49
N THR A 127 6.10 15.92 5.53
CA THR A 127 6.66 14.61 5.94
C THR A 127 6.81 13.67 4.75
N PHE A 128 5.76 13.53 3.91
CA PHE A 128 5.79 12.69 2.73
C PHE A 128 6.78 13.20 1.67
N GLY A 129 6.89 14.54 1.50
CA GLY A 129 7.88 15.15 0.61
C GLY A 129 9.33 14.87 1.04
N VAL A 130 9.63 14.99 2.34
CA VAL A 130 10.97 14.67 2.88
C VAL A 130 11.29 13.19 2.70
N LEU A 131 10.35 12.27 3.00
CA LEU A 131 10.54 10.84 2.80
C LEU A 131 10.76 10.47 1.32
N THR A 132 10.05 11.14 0.41
CA THR A 132 10.24 10.97 -1.03
C THR A 132 11.64 11.46 -1.48
N ALA A 133 12.09 12.60 -0.96
CA ALA A 133 13.43 13.11 -1.22
C ALA A 133 14.52 12.18 -0.67
N LEU A 134 14.31 11.67 0.56
CA LEU A 134 15.17 10.68 1.20
C LEU A 134 15.29 9.40 0.36
N PHE A 135 14.17 8.87 -0.13
CA PHE A 135 14.16 7.71 -1.01
C PHE A 135 15.06 7.94 -2.25
N PHE A 136 14.82 9.01 -2.98
CA PHE A 136 15.61 9.29 -4.18
C PHE A 136 17.10 9.51 -3.86
N TRP A 137 17.40 10.17 -2.73
CA TRP A 137 18.78 10.40 -2.30
C TRP A 137 19.49 9.09 -1.97
N LEU A 138 18.85 8.22 -1.16
CA LEU A 138 19.40 6.91 -0.78
C LEU A 138 19.61 6.02 -2.00
N VAL A 139 18.63 5.96 -2.92
CA VAL A 139 18.74 5.17 -4.15
C VAL A 139 19.90 5.64 -5.02
N ARG A 140 20.15 6.98 -5.09
CA ARG A 140 21.28 7.52 -5.83
C ARG A 140 22.62 7.18 -5.18
N ALA A 141 22.67 7.12 -3.85
CA ALA A 141 23.89 6.86 -3.10
C ALA A 141 24.34 5.38 -3.12
N GLN A 142 23.48 4.45 -3.55
CA GLN A 142 23.78 3.01 -3.55
C GLN A 142 24.94 2.65 -4.48
N VAL A 143 25.81 1.76 -3.96
CA VAL A 143 26.93 1.15 -4.69
C VAL A 143 26.87 -0.37 -4.43
N PRO A 144 26.67 -1.21 -5.46
CA PRO A 144 26.45 -0.88 -6.87
C PRO A 144 25.16 -0.08 -7.10
N ARG A 145 25.10 0.58 -8.27
CA ARG A 145 23.95 1.39 -8.67
C ARG A 145 22.69 0.54 -8.78
N ILE A 146 21.57 1.04 -8.23
CA ILE A 146 20.25 0.46 -8.41
C ILE A 146 19.83 0.55 -9.88
N ASP A 147 19.33 -0.56 -10.46
CA ASP A 147 18.90 -0.65 -11.85
C ASP A 147 17.50 -0.07 -12.04
N TRP A 148 16.57 -0.37 -11.13
CA TRP A 148 15.17 0.02 -11.20
C TRP A 148 14.66 0.62 -9.90
N GLN A 149 13.74 1.57 -10.04
CA GLN A 149 12.94 2.04 -8.91
C GLN A 149 11.45 1.84 -9.20
N VAL A 150 10.73 1.36 -8.20
CA VAL A 150 9.27 1.22 -8.19
C VAL A 150 8.74 2.22 -7.17
N VAL A 151 7.90 3.15 -7.59
CA VAL A 151 7.46 4.27 -6.75
C VAL A 151 5.93 4.27 -6.66
N GLU A 152 5.42 4.06 -5.47
CA GLU A 152 4.00 4.21 -5.15
C GLU A 152 3.66 5.68 -4.91
N VAL A 153 2.61 6.16 -5.57
CA VAL A 153 2.02 7.49 -5.34
C VAL A 153 1.33 7.52 -3.98
N GLY A 154 1.56 8.56 -3.19
CA GLY A 154 0.93 8.71 -1.89
C GLY A 154 -0.56 9.02 -2.02
N LEU A 155 -0.90 10.07 -2.76
CA LEU A 155 -2.28 10.52 -2.96
C LEU A 155 -2.49 11.09 -4.35
N GLY A 156 -3.58 10.68 -5.02
CA GLY A 156 -3.91 11.20 -6.35
C GLY A 156 -2.91 10.79 -7.42
N GLY A 157 -2.33 11.72 -8.13
CA GLY A 157 -1.35 11.50 -9.17
C GLY A 157 -0.74 12.79 -9.71
N ALA A 158 -1.53 13.68 -10.30
CA ALA A 158 -1.07 14.89 -10.98
C ALA A 158 -0.23 15.80 -10.09
N PHE A 159 -0.62 15.94 -8.84
CA PHE A 159 -0.02 16.86 -7.87
C PHE A 159 0.77 16.16 -6.76
N ASP A 160 0.86 14.82 -6.80
CA ASP A 160 1.65 14.08 -5.83
C ASP A 160 3.15 14.41 -5.96
N VAL A 161 3.84 14.50 -4.82
CA VAL A 161 5.27 14.85 -4.81
C VAL A 161 6.15 13.82 -5.52
N THR A 162 5.67 12.59 -5.70
CA THR A 162 6.36 11.57 -6.52
C THR A 162 6.27 11.86 -8.02
N ASN A 163 5.35 12.73 -8.46
CA ASN A 163 5.15 13.07 -9.88
C ASN A 163 6.24 14.00 -10.47
N VAL A 164 7.36 14.12 -9.77
CA VAL A 164 8.61 14.69 -10.28
C VAL A 164 9.35 13.75 -11.23
N ILE A 165 8.98 12.48 -11.26
CA ILE A 165 9.51 11.46 -12.19
C ILE A 165 9.06 11.82 -13.61
N ASP A 166 10.02 12.01 -14.53
CA ASP A 166 9.71 12.54 -15.86
C ASP A 166 10.65 12.02 -16.96
N PRO A 167 10.14 11.20 -17.89
CA PRO A 167 8.97 10.32 -17.77
C PRO A 167 9.29 9.02 -17.00
N PRO A 168 8.30 8.33 -16.42
CA PRO A 168 8.49 6.95 -15.99
C PRO A 168 8.56 6.02 -17.22
N GLU A 169 9.29 4.91 -17.11
CA GLU A 169 9.28 3.85 -18.14
C GLU A 169 7.89 3.22 -18.25
N VAL A 170 7.29 2.91 -17.10
CA VAL A 170 5.94 2.38 -17.01
C VAL A 170 5.16 3.16 -15.95
N ALA A 171 3.99 3.67 -16.34
CA ALA A 171 2.99 4.20 -15.42
C ALA A 171 1.91 3.15 -15.18
N VAL A 172 1.56 2.90 -13.93
CA VAL A 172 0.56 1.89 -13.56
C VAL A 172 -0.62 2.56 -12.90
N ILE A 173 -1.84 2.26 -13.37
CA ILE A 173 -3.08 2.71 -12.76
C ILE A 173 -3.85 1.50 -12.26
N THR A 174 -3.84 1.29 -10.95
CA THR A 174 -4.60 0.22 -10.30
C THR A 174 -6.09 0.58 -10.19
N PRO A 175 -7.00 -0.29 -9.72
CA PRO A 175 -8.42 0.01 -9.71
C PRO A 175 -8.75 1.33 -9.02
N ILE A 176 -9.62 2.10 -9.66
CA ILE A 176 -10.11 3.40 -9.17
C ILE A 176 -11.51 3.23 -8.59
N SER A 177 -11.69 3.77 -7.39
CA SER A 177 -12.98 3.88 -6.68
C SER A 177 -13.06 5.21 -5.95
N LEU A 178 -14.23 5.54 -5.40
CA LEU A 178 -14.39 6.74 -4.60
C LEU A 178 -13.50 6.68 -3.35
N GLU A 179 -12.58 7.61 -3.27
CA GLU A 179 -11.70 7.84 -2.14
C GLU A 179 -11.28 9.32 -2.11
N HIS A 180 -11.00 9.85 -0.93
CA HIS A 180 -10.52 11.23 -0.77
C HIS A 180 -11.35 12.26 -1.59
N THR A 181 -12.67 12.08 -1.62
CA THR A 181 -13.59 12.85 -2.47
C THR A 181 -13.48 14.36 -2.23
N ALA A 182 -13.18 14.79 -1.01
CA ALA A 182 -12.94 16.19 -0.69
C ALA A 182 -11.73 16.83 -1.42
N ILE A 183 -10.86 16.02 -2.03
CA ILE A 183 -9.62 16.47 -2.69
C ILE A 183 -9.61 16.09 -4.17
N LEU A 184 -9.99 14.85 -4.49
CA LEU A 184 -9.80 14.27 -5.82
C LEU A 184 -11.02 14.36 -6.73
N GLY A 185 -12.21 14.64 -6.17
CA GLY A 185 -13.48 14.74 -6.91
C GLY A 185 -14.54 13.74 -6.46
N ASP A 186 -15.76 13.98 -6.88
CA ASP A 186 -16.96 13.27 -6.43
C ASP A 186 -17.32 12.06 -7.30
N THR A 187 -16.60 11.86 -8.41
CA THR A 187 -16.84 10.76 -9.35
C THR A 187 -15.56 9.98 -9.65
N PRO A 188 -15.64 8.65 -9.97
CA PRO A 188 -14.48 7.88 -10.39
C PRO A 188 -13.74 8.48 -11.60
N ALA A 189 -14.46 9.11 -12.52
CA ALA A 189 -13.88 9.77 -13.69
C ALA A 189 -13.05 11.01 -13.33
N GLU A 190 -13.46 11.80 -12.34
CA GLU A 190 -12.66 12.93 -11.83
C GLU A 190 -11.41 12.45 -11.13
N ILE A 191 -11.54 11.45 -10.26
CA ILE A 191 -10.41 10.80 -9.60
C ILE A 191 -9.43 10.20 -10.63
N ALA A 192 -9.95 9.63 -11.73
CA ALA A 192 -9.15 9.12 -12.83
C ALA A 192 -8.35 10.21 -13.55
N ARG A 193 -8.92 11.41 -13.75
CA ARG A 193 -8.20 12.53 -14.36
C ARG A 193 -7.01 12.97 -13.54
N ASP A 194 -7.18 13.07 -12.23
CA ASP A 194 -6.05 13.41 -11.35
C ASP A 194 -4.97 12.31 -11.40
N LYS A 195 -5.36 11.04 -11.26
CA LYS A 195 -4.42 9.91 -11.29
C LYS A 195 -3.71 9.77 -12.64
N ALA A 196 -4.41 10.05 -13.76
CA ALA A 196 -3.83 10.06 -15.10
C ALA A 196 -2.75 11.14 -15.30
N GLY A 197 -2.58 12.08 -14.36
CA GLY A 197 -1.50 13.05 -14.35
C GLY A 197 -0.08 12.46 -14.27
N ILE A 198 0.07 11.19 -13.89
CA ILE A 198 1.36 10.48 -13.95
C ILE A 198 1.72 10.00 -15.37
N ILE A 199 0.78 10.04 -16.31
CA ILE A 199 0.97 9.61 -17.71
C ILE A 199 1.68 10.74 -18.47
N LYS A 200 2.84 10.42 -19.04
CA LYS A 200 3.70 11.36 -19.78
C LYS A 200 4.07 10.81 -21.14
N ALA A 201 4.54 11.67 -22.04
CA ALA A 201 4.99 11.26 -23.37
C ALA A 201 6.08 10.18 -23.28
N GLY A 202 5.98 9.15 -24.11
CA GLY A 202 6.94 8.04 -24.18
C GLY A 202 6.79 6.97 -23.07
N THR A 203 5.83 7.13 -22.16
CA THR A 203 5.51 6.15 -21.12
C THR A 203 4.68 5.00 -21.69
N THR A 204 4.90 3.76 -21.21
CA THR A 204 3.94 2.67 -21.37
C THR A 204 3.00 2.68 -20.16
N VAL A 205 1.70 2.76 -20.40
CA VAL A 205 0.66 2.82 -19.36
C VAL A 205 0.01 1.46 -19.21
N VAL A 206 0.13 0.86 -18.03
CA VAL A 206 -0.57 -0.38 -17.69
C VAL A 206 -1.74 -0.05 -16.78
N VAL A 207 -2.96 -0.32 -17.23
CA VAL A 207 -4.17 -0.08 -16.44
C VAL A 207 -4.80 -1.40 -16.00
N ALA A 208 -4.96 -1.57 -14.69
CA ALA A 208 -5.67 -2.70 -14.10
C ALA A 208 -7.15 -2.72 -14.52
N PRO A 209 -7.86 -3.87 -14.43
CA PRO A 209 -9.29 -3.94 -14.68
C PRO A 209 -10.06 -2.87 -13.87
N GLN A 210 -10.92 -2.10 -14.54
CA GLN A 210 -11.71 -1.05 -13.92
C GLN A 210 -13.18 -1.46 -13.84
N HIS A 211 -13.85 -1.08 -12.74
CA HIS A 211 -15.27 -1.36 -12.57
C HIS A 211 -16.17 -0.36 -13.32
N ASP A 212 -15.73 0.90 -13.40
CA ASP A 212 -16.44 1.96 -14.09
C ASP A 212 -15.84 2.19 -15.50
N PRO A 213 -16.60 1.99 -16.58
CA PRO A 213 -16.10 2.23 -17.93
C PRO A 213 -15.63 3.67 -18.19
N ALA A 214 -16.16 4.66 -17.46
CA ALA A 214 -15.73 6.04 -17.63
C ALA A 214 -14.27 6.27 -17.22
N VAL A 215 -13.76 5.44 -16.32
CA VAL A 215 -12.35 5.50 -15.87
C VAL A 215 -11.40 5.14 -17.01
N ILE A 216 -11.67 4.04 -17.74
CA ILE A 216 -10.79 3.61 -18.83
C ILE A 216 -10.81 4.60 -20.00
N GLU A 217 -11.96 5.24 -20.25
CA GLU A 217 -12.05 6.27 -21.30
C GLU A 217 -11.17 7.49 -20.95
N VAL A 218 -11.22 7.98 -19.73
CA VAL A 218 -10.36 9.09 -19.26
C VAL A 218 -8.87 8.75 -19.42
N ILE A 219 -8.48 7.52 -19.08
CA ILE A 219 -7.09 7.08 -19.22
C ILE A 219 -6.70 6.97 -20.70
N ARG A 220 -7.58 6.45 -21.54
CA ARG A 220 -7.38 6.33 -22.99
C ARG A 220 -7.22 7.68 -23.66
N GLU A 221 -8.09 8.64 -23.32
CA GLU A 221 -8.01 10.02 -23.81
C GLU A 221 -6.66 10.65 -23.41
N ARG A 222 -6.23 10.48 -22.17
CA ARG A 222 -4.94 11.00 -21.71
C ARG A 222 -3.76 10.35 -22.43
N CYS A 223 -3.78 9.04 -22.65
CA CYS A 223 -2.74 8.36 -23.42
C CYS A 223 -2.66 8.89 -24.85
N ALA A 224 -3.80 9.09 -25.50
CA ALA A 224 -3.84 9.64 -26.86
C ALA A 224 -3.32 11.09 -26.91
N GLU A 225 -3.70 11.92 -25.93
CA GLU A 225 -3.25 13.32 -25.82
C GLU A 225 -1.72 13.45 -25.75
N VAL A 226 -1.05 12.59 -24.98
CA VAL A 226 0.41 12.70 -24.76
C VAL A 226 1.22 11.74 -25.62
N GLY A 227 0.59 10.89 -26.43
CA GLY A 227 1.27 9.88 -27.22
C GLY A 227 1.87 8.73 -26.41
N ALA A 228 1.21 8.32 -25.32
CA ALA A 228 1.60 7.18 -24.50
C ALA A 228 0.98 5.88 -25.00
N THR A 229 1.66 4.75 -24.83
CA THR A 229 1.15 3.41 -25.19
C THR A 229 0.29 2.87 -24.06
N LEU A 230 -0.94 2.43 -24.36
CA LEU A 230 -1.88 1.87 -23.37
C LEU A 230 -1.92 0.34 -23.43
N VAL A 231 -1.77 -0.30 -22.28
CA VAL A 231 -2.00 -1.73 -22.03
C VAL A 231 -3.16 -1.88 -21.06
N ASP A 232 -4.33 -2.25 -21.58
CA ASP A 232 -5.56 -2.47 -20.78
C ASP A 232 -5.61 -3.93 -20.33
N VAL A 233 -5.28 -4.17 -19.06
CA VAL A 233 -5.24 -5.52 -18.48
C VAL A 233 -6.62 -6.16 -18.48
N GLY A 234 -7.69 -5.38 -18.26
CA GLY A 234 -9.06 -5.89 -18.28
C GLY A 234 -9.52 -6.38 -19.64
N ALA A 235 -8.96 -5.82 -20.71
CA ALA A 235 -9.27 -6.21 -22.09
C ALA A 235 -8.35 -7.33 -22.62
N LEU A 236 -7.11 -7.41 -22.15
CA LEU A 236 -6.06 -8.25 -22.72
C LEU A 236 -5.77 -9.53 -21.92
N TYR A 237 -6.16 -9.58 -20.64
CA TYR A 237 -5.82 -10.70 -19.75
C TYR A 237 -7.07 -11.31 -19.13
N GLU A 238 -7.08 -12.64 -19.07
CA GLU A 238 -8.10 -13.42 -18.36
C GLU A 238 -7.46 -14.16 -17.19
N VAL A 239 -8.12 -14.05 -16.02
CA VAL A 239 -7.71 -14.73 -14.78
C VAL A 239 -8.68 -15.86 -14.48
N VAL A 240 -8.20 -17.10 -14.53
CA VAL A 240 -8.97 -18.29 -14.19
C VAL A 240 -8.46 -18.87 -12.88
N VAL A 241 -9.28 -18.82 -11.83
CA VAL A 241 -8.94 -19.39 -10.53
C VAL A 241 -8.90 -20.91 -10.64
N LEU A 242 -7.83 -21.55 -10.19
CA LEU A 242 -7.67 -23.00 -10.17
C LEU A 242 -7.97 -23.57 -8.78
N GLU A 243 -7.21 -23.12 -7.78
CA GLU A 243 -7.33 -23.64 -6.41
C GLU A 243 -7.19 -22.49 -5.39
N LYS A 244 -7.89 -22.63 -4.27
CA LYS A 244 -7.83 -21.76 -3.10
C LYS A 244 -7.46 -22.58 -1.88
N PHE A 245 -6.53 -22.09 -1.09
CA PHE A 245 -6.10 -22.73 0.15
C PHE A 245 -5.72 -21.66 1.19
N PRO A 246 -5.68 -22.00 2.48
CA PRO A 246 -5.52 -20.99 3.56
C PRO A 246 -4.28 -20.11 3.47
N PHE A 247 -3.24 -20.55 2.74
CA PHE A 247 -1.96 -19.84 2.64
C PHE A 247 -1.62 -19.38 1.23
N GLY A 248 -2.62 -19.31 0.35
CA GLY A 248 -2.40 -18.89 -1.03
C GLY A 248 -3.49 -19.35 -1.97
N GLN A 249 -3.26 -19.12 -3.25
CA GLN A 249 -4.16 -19.50 -4.33
C GLN A 249 -3.36 -19.76 -5.61
N SER A 250 -3.87 -20.64 -6.46
CA SER A 250 -3.33 -20.87 -7.80
C SER A 250 -4.33 -20.43 -8.86
N PHE A 251 -3.80 -19.94 -9.95
CA PHE A 251 -4.59 -19.41 -11.05
C PHE A 251 -3.87 -19.59 -12.38
N ARG A 252 -4.63 -19.55 -13.45
CA ARG A 252 -4.15 -19.49 -14.80
C ARG A 252 -4.38 -18.08 -15.33
N LEU A 253 -3.32 -17.48 -15.83
CA LEU A 253 -3.34 -16.19 -16.50
C LEU A 253 -3.17 -16.40 -17.99
N ILE A 254 -4.14 -15.96 -18.78
CA ILE A 254 -4.14 -16.01 -20.25
C ILE A 254 -3.97 -14.56 -20.72
N GLY A 255 -2.97 -14.30 -21.55
CA GLY A 255 -2.68 -12.95 -22.04
C GLY A 255 -2.01 -12.96 -23.42
N PRO A 256 -1.59 -11.78 -23.93
CA PRO A 256 -1.00 -11.66 -25.27
C PRO A 256 0.23 -12.54 -25.51
N ASN A 257 1.01 -12.81 -24.46
CA ASN A 257 2.23 -13.61 -24.51
C ASN A 257 2.02 -15.09 -24.12
N GLY A 258 0.76 -15.57 -24.16
CA GLY A 258 0.42 -16.95 -23.87
C GLY A 258 -0.21 -17.18 -22.50
N GLU A 259 -0.21 -18.43 -22.08
CA GLU A 259 -0.85 -18.90 -20.86
C GLU A 259 0.21 -19.26 -19.80
N ARG A 260 -0.07 -18.90 -18.53
CA ARG A 260 0.77 -19.20 -17.37
C ARG A 260 -0.04 -19.78 -16.24
N THR A 261 0.41 -20.87 -15.64
CA THR A 261 -0.10 -21.33 -14.35
C THR A 261 0.77 -20.74 -13.26
N MET A 262 0.15 -20.00 -12.35
CA MET A 262 0.81 -19.21 -11.32
C MET A 262 0.26 -19.51 -9.92
N ARG A 263 1.05 -19.20 -8.91
CA ARG A 263 0.64 -19.24 -7.50
C ARG A 263 0.99 -17.92 -6.82
N THR A 264 0.19 -17.56 -5.83
CA THR A 264 0.48 -16.40 -4.96
C THR A 264 0.07 -16.72 -3.53
N PRO A 265 0.85 -16.31 -2.53
CA PRO A 265 0.45 -16.39 -1.13
C PRO A 265 -0.59 -15.33 -0.74
N MET A 266 -0.83 -14.35 -1.62
CA MET A 266 -1.81 -13.29 -1.39
C MET A 266 -3.22 -13.79 -1.65
N LEU A 267 -4.13 -13.62 -0.68
CA LEU A 267 -5.50 -14.13 -0.73
C LEU A 267 -6.47 -13.08 -1.31
N GLY A 268 -7.52 -13.56 -1.96
CA GLY A 268 -8.58 -12.74 -2.57
C GLY A 268 -8.42 -12.59 -4.08
N TYR A 269 -9.55 -12.56 -4.78
CA TYR A 269 -9.57 -12.42 -6.25
C TYR A 269 -8.90 -11.12 -6.73
N HIS A 270 -9.04 -10.03 -5.96
CA HIS A 270 -8.37 -8.77 -6.27
C HIS A 270 -6.84 -8.90 -6.29
N GLN A 271 -6.24 -9.82 -5.52
CA GLN A 271 -4.79 -10.06 -5.58
C GLN A 271 -4.38 -10.81 -6.85
N LEU A 272 -5.27 -11.61 -7.43
CA LEU A 272 -5.03 -12.21 -8.74
C LEU A 272 -5.06 -11.15 -9.86
N GLN A 273 -5.96 -10.17 -9.76
CA GLN A 273 -5.99 -9.02 -10.67
C GLN A 273 -4.74 -8.13 -10.50
N ASN A 274 -4.27 -7.94 -9.26
CA ASN A 274 -3.01 -7.25 -8.99
C ASN A 274 -1.82 -8.02 -9.60
N ALA A 275 -1.81 -9.35 -9.49
CA ALA A 275 -0.78 -10.20 -10.10
C ALA A 275 -0.81 -10.11 -11.63
N ALA A 276 -1.99 -10.16 -12.26
CA ALA A 276 -2.14 -9.96 -13.71
C ALA A 276 -1.59 -8.59 -14.15
N THR A 277 -1.88 -7.54 -13.37
CA THR A 277 -1.36 -6.19 -13.61
C THR A 277 0.17 -6.16 -13.50
N ALA A 278 0.75 -6.78 -12.48
CA ALA A 278 2.21 -6.84 -12.29
C ALA A 278 2.89 -7.65 -13.42
N VAL A 279 2.25 -8.71 -13.91
CA VAL A 279 2.73 -9.46 -15.10
C VAL A 279 2.72 -8.56 -16.33
N ALA A 280 1.64 -7.82 -16.58
CA ALA A 280 1.56 -6.88 -17.70
C ALA A 280 2.64 -5.78 -17.62
N VAL A 281 2.98 -5.30 -16.40
CA VAL A 281 4.10 -4.37 -16.19
C VAL A 281 5.43 -5.02 -16.57
N ALA A 282 5.67 -6.26 -16.14
CA ALA A 282 6.91 -6.98 -16.47
C ALA A 282 7.04 -7.21 -18.00
N GLU A 283 5.94 -7.52 -18.67
CA GLU A 283 5.89 -7.64 -20.13
C GLU A 283 6.14 -6.30 -20.82
N ALA A 284 5.54 -5.21 -20.34
CA ALA A 284 5.78 -3.86 -20.85
C ALA A 284 7.25 -3.45 -20.70
N ILE A 285 7.91 -3.80 -19.60
CA ILE A 285 9.35 -3.58 -19.37
C ILE A 285 10.18 -4.40 -20.37
N ARG A 286 9.78 -5.65 -20.65
CA ARG A 286 10.43 -6.53 -21.63
C ARG A 286 10.31 -5.95 -23.04
N ASP A 287 9.13 -5.44 -23.43
CA ASP A 287 8.88 -4.83 -24.73
C ASP A 287 9.71 -3.55 -24.96
N ARG A 288 10.14 -2.91 -23.89
CA ARG A 288 11.08 -1.77 -23.91
C ARG A 288 12.56 -2.20 -23.98
N GLY A 289 12.83 -3.48 -24.11
CA GLY A 289 14.17 -4.03 -24.33
C GLY A 289 14.92 -4.49 -23.07
N HIS A 290 14.28 -4.50 -21.92
CA HIS A 290 14.89 -5.02 -20.69
C HIS A 290 14.66 -6.52 -20.55
N ALA A 291 15.72 -7.26 -20.23
CA ALA A 291 15.62 -8.70 -20.09
C ALA A 291 14.92 -9.08 -18.76
N ILE A 292 13.73 -9.66 -18.86
CA ILE A 292 13.00 -10.27 -17.74
C ILE A 292 12.67 -11.70 -18.13
N PRO A 293 13.38 -12.71 -17.61
CA PRO A 293 13.12 -14.12 -17.87
C PRO A 293 11.70 -14.51 -17.44
N GLU A 294 11.08 -15.43 -18.17
CA GLU A 294 9.70 -15.86 -17.90
C GLU A 294 9.54 -16.43 -16.48
N GLN A 295 10.49 -17.25 -16.04
CA GLN A 295 10.45 -17.85 -14.72
C GLN A 295 10.48 -16.81 -13.59
N THR A 296 11.17 -15.68 -13.79
CA THR A 296 11.24 -14.63 -12.75
C THR A 296 9.92 -13.93 -12.52
N ILE A 297 9.06 -13.87 -13.55
CA ILE A 297 7.68 -13.35 -13.41
C ILE A 297 6.88 -14.28 -12.49
N VAL A 298 6.93 -15.58 -12.75
CA VAL A 298 6.23 -16.59 -11.93
C VAL A 298 6.75 -16.59 -10.49
N ASP A 299 8.06 -16.60 -10.32
CA ASP A 299 8.71 -16.64 -9.01
C ASP A 299 8.51 -15.34 -8.22
N GLY A 300 8.53 -14.19 -8.88
CA GLY A 300 8.27 -12.89 -8.26
C GLY A 300 6.88 -12.84 -7.63
N ILE A 301 5.86 -13.29 -8.33
CA ILE A 301 4.49 -13.36 -7.82
C ILE A 301 4.36 -14.40 -6.70
N ALA A 302 4.99 -15.57 -6.85
CA ALA A 302 4.90 -16.67 -5.89
C ALA A 302 5.54 -16.35 -4.52
N HIS A 303 6.48 -15.43 -4.48
CA HIS A 303 7.22 -15.10 -3.25
C HIS A 303 6.86 -13.72 -2.66
N THR A 304 6.03 -12.93 -3.35
CA THR A 304 5.62 -11.63 -2.82
C THR A 304 4.60 -11.80 -1.71
N ARG A 305 4.89 -11.23 -0.54
CA ARG A 305 4.01 -11.16 0.63
C ARG A 305 3.88 -9.71 1.08
N ILE A 306 2.70 -9.34 1.52
CA ILE A 306 2.43 -8.01 2.09
C ILE A 306 1.75 -8.23 3.44
N PRO A 307 2.40 -7.87 4.54
CA PRO A 307 1.81 -7.97 5.86
C PRO A 307 0.49 -7.19 5.98
N GLY A 308 -0.42 -7.70 6.80
CA GLY A 308 -1.70 -7.03 7.07
C GLY A 308 -2.71 -7.06 5.91
N ARG A 309 -2.55 -7.96 4.94
CA ARG A 309 -3.48 -8.18 3.84
C ARG A 309 -3.96 -9.63 3.88
N LEU A 310 -5.04 -9.89 4.62
CA LEU A 310 -5.59 -11.19 4.92
C LEU A 310 -4.49 -12.17 5.38
N GLU A 311 -3.66 -11.69 6.30
CA GLU A 311 -2.46 -12.37 6.77
C GLU A 311 -2.80 -13.45 7.80
N VAL A 312 -2.40 -14.67 7.54
CA VAL A 312 -2.53 -15.78 8.50
C VAL A 312 -1.33 -15.79 9.42
N MET A 313 -1.54 -15.49 10.70
CA MET A 313 -0.50 -15.39 11.73
C MET A 313 -0.33 -16.69 12.52
N ALA A 314 -1.41 -17.48 12.68
CA ALA A 314 -1.42 -18.79 13.34
C ALA A 314 -2.49 -19.69 12.74
N GLN A 315 -2.38 -21.02 13.01
CA GLN A 315 -3.28 -22.02 12.43
C GLN A 315 -4.20 -22.70 13.45
N LYS A 316 -3.83 -22.66 14.72
CA LYS A 316 -4.56 -23.33 15.82
C LYS A 316 -4.46 -22.53 17.12
N PRO A 317 -5.49 -21.74 17.45
CA PRO A 317 -6.60 -21.36 16.58
C PRO A 317 -6.14 -20.62 15.32
N LEU A 318 -6.99 -20.55 14.32
CA LEU A 318 -6.70 -19.77 13.12
C LEU A 318 -6.70 -18.28 13.49
N ILE A 319 -5.60 -17.58 13.25
CA ILE A 319 -5.50 -16.14 13.47
C ILE A 319 -5.27 -15.43 12.13
N VAL A 320 -6.21 -14.57 11.75
CA VAL A 320 -6.15 -13.81 10.49
C VAL A 320 -6.21 -12.31 10.79
N ALA A 321 -5.26 -11.55 10.23
CA ALA A 321 -5.23 -10.10 10.36
C ALA A 321 -5.36 -9.40 8.99
N ASP A 322 -6.19 -8.34 8.97
CA ASP A 322 -6.41 -7.53 7.78
C ASP A 322 -6.64 -6.06 8.11
N GLY A 323 -6.01 -5.17 7.37
CA GLY A 323 -6.11 -3.71 7.54
C GLY A 323 -7.42 -3.08 7.03
N ALA A 324 -8.51 -3.83 6.91
CA ALA A 324 -9.82 -3.29 6.54
C ALA A 324 -10.26 -2.20 7.53
N HIS A 325 -10.66 -1.03 7.02
CA HIS A 325 -10.91 0.16 7.83
C HIS A 325 -12.11 1.01 7.35
N ASN A 326 -12.95 0.44 6.48
CA ASN A 326 -14.21 1.01 6.03
C ASN A 326 -15.20 -0.11 5.68
N ALA A 327 -16.46 0.24 5.42
CA ALA A 327 -17.52 -0.73 5.16
C ALA A 327 -17.25 -1.63 3.94
N GLU A 328 -16.69 -1.07 2.86
CA GLU A 328 -16.34 -1.81 1.64
C GLU A 328 -15.26 -2.85 1.90
N SER A 329 -14.16 -2.46 2.56
CA SER A 329 -13.08 -3.37 2.90
C SER A 329 -13.49 -4.41 3.96
N ALA A 330 -14.35 -4.05 4.92
CA ALA A 330 -14.94 -4.99 5.89
C ALA A 330 -15.83 -6.04 5.20
N GLU A 331 -16.60 -5.64 4.18
CA GLU A 331 -17.38 -6.59 3.39
C GLU A 331 -16.49 -7.52 2.57
N ALA A 332 -15.44 -6.99 1.96
CA ALA A 332 -14.46 -7.78 1.21
C ALA A 332 -13.74 -8.79 2.12
N LEU A 333 -13.32 -8.35 3.32
CA LEU A 333 -12.75 -9.21 4.35
C LEU A 333 -13.72 -10.36 4.71
N GLY A 334 -14.98 -10.05 5.04
CA GLY A 334 -15.97 -11.05 5.41
C GLY A 334 -16.26 -12.07 4.31
N LYS A 335 -16.22 -11.65 3.03
CA LYS A 335 -16.30 -12.56 1.87
C LYS A 335 -15.06 -13.44 1.78
N ALA A 336 -13.88 -12.87 1.90
CA ALA A 336 -12.62 -13.59 1.81
C ALA A 336 -12.46 -14.61 2.96
N LEU A 337 -12.83 -14.25 4.19
CA LEU A 337 -12.83 -15.21 5.31
C LEU A 337 -13.60 -16.46 4.95
N LYS A 338 -14.85 -16.34 4.46
CA LYS A 338 -15.69 -17.48 4.05
C LYS A 338 -15.15 -18.26 2.86
N GLU A 339 -14.44 -17.61 2.00
CA GLU A 339 -13.93 -18.17 0.75
C GLU A 339 -12.68 -19.02 0.96
N TYR A 340 -11.83 -18.64 1.92
CA TYR A 340 -10.51 -19.26 2.12
C TYR A 340 -10.41 -20.11 3.38
N PHE A 341 -11.30 -19.90 4.37
CA PHE A 341 -11.16 -20.55 5.69
C PHE A 341 -12.44 -21.24 6.12
N THR A 342 -12.26 -22.24 6.95
CA THR A 342 -13.34 -22.93 7.66
C THR A 342 -13.06 -22.81 9.15
N TRP A 343 -14.08 -22.45 9.93
CA TRP A 343 -13.99 -22.29 11.37
C TRP A 343 -15.33 -22.67 12.05
N ARG A 344 -15.29 -22.97 13.33
CA ARG A 344 -16.48 -23.24 14.14
C ARG A 344 -17.08 -21.94 14.68
N LYS A 345 -16.28 -21.12 15.40
CA LYS A 345 -16.64 -19.83 15.96
C LYS A 345 -15.63 -18.78 15.53
N CYS A 346 -16.05 -17.52 15.45
CA CYS A 346 -15.18 -16.40 15.13
C CYS A 346 -15.17 -15.40 16.28
N PHE A 347 -13.99 -15.02 16.72
CA PHE A 347 -13.74 -13.97 17.71
C PHE A 347 -13.14 -12.77 16.95
N LEU A 348 -13.87 -11.65 16.98
CA LEU A 348 -13.51 -10.45 16.23
C LEU A 348 -12.80 -9.44 17.13
N VAL A 349 -11.51 -9.20 16.89
CA VAL A 349 -10.76 -8.10 17.49
C VAL A 349 -10.80 -6.92 16.55
N ILE A 350 -11.38 -5.80 17.00
CA ILE A 350 -11.56 -4.61 16.15
C ILE A 350 -11.10 -3.33 16.86
N GLY A 351 -10.29 -2.53 16.14
CA GLY A 351 -9.91 -1.19 16.57
C GLY A 351 -9.77 -0.27 15.36
N CYS A 352 -10.31 0.94 15.44
CA CYS A 352 -10.28 1.89 14.32
C CYS A 352 -9.95 3.32 14.77
N THR A 353 -9.68 4.19 13.80
CA THR A 353 -9.51 5.63 14.05
C THR A 353 -10.88 6.32 14.19
N ARG A 354 -10.93 7.41 14.95
CA ARG A 354 -12.17 8.15 15.29
C ARG A 354 -12.92 8.70 14.07
N ASP A 355 -12.24 8.87 12.94
CA ASP A 355 -12.82 9.37 11.68
C ASP A 355 -13.52 8.29 10.85
N LYS A 356 -13.49 7.03 11.30
CA LYS A 356 -14.08 5.90 10.57
C LYS A 356 -15.49 5.56 11.06
N ASP A 357 -16.32 5.13 10.12
CA ASP A 357 -17.65 4.60 10.41
C ASP A 357 -17.54 3.15 10.92
N VAL A 358 -17.26 3.00 12.22
CA VAL A 358 -17.12 1.70 12.87
C VAL A 358 -18.44 0.91 12.85
N ARG A 359 -19.59 1.62 12.86
CA ARG A 359 -20.92 1.02 12.82
C ARG A 359 -21.16 0.29 11.49
N ALA A 360 -20.83 0.95 10.38
CA ALA A 360 -20.94 0.35 9.06
C ALA A 360 -20.00 -0.85 8.88
N MET A 361 -18.76 -0.78 9.44
CA MET A 361 -17.84 -1.92 9.46
C MET A 361 -18.35 -3.06 10.31
N GLY A 362 -18.79 -2.78 11.55
CA GLY A 362 -19.36 -3.76 12.47
C GLY A 362 -20.56 -4.47 11.87
N PHE A 363 -21.47 -3.76 11.20
CA PHE A 363 -22.61 -4.37 10.50
C PHE A 363 -22.20 -5.44 9.49
N LYS A 364 -21.05 -5.30 8.84
CA LYS A 364 -20.53 -6.27 7.87
C LYS A 364 -19.89 -7.49 8.53
N LEU A 365 -19.27 -7.32 9.71
CA LEU A 365 -18.45 -8.35 10.36
C LEU A 365 -19.15 -9.04 11.55
N ALA A 366 -20.03 -8.35 12.28
CA ALA A 366 -20.71 -8.90 13.47
C ALA A 366 -21.45 -10.22 13.20
N ARG A 367 -21.99 -10.39 12.00
CA ARG A 367 -22.69 -11.63 11.60
C ARG A 367 -21.82 -12.91 11.63
N PHE A 368 -20.51 -12.77 11.71
CA PHE A 368 -19.58 -13.89 11.82
C PHE A 368 -19.12 -14.10 13.27
N ALA A 369 -19.24 -13.07 14.11
CA ALA A 369 -18.65 -13.05 15.43
C ALA A 369 -19.50 -13.77 16.47
N GLU A 370 -18.87 -14.59 17.31
CA GLU A 370 -19.38 -15.07 18.57
C GLU A 370 -19.18 -14.05 19.69
N LEU A 371 -18.04 -13.34 19.65
CA LEU A 371 -17.66 -12.27 20.55
C LEU A 371 -16.94 -11.19 19.76
N ILE A 372 -17.21 -9.92 20.07
CA ILE A 372 -16.48 -8.77 19.55
C ILE A 372 -15.63 -8.19 20.67
N VAL A 373 -14.33 -8.09 20.47
CA VAL A 373 -13.40 -7.45 21.38
C VAL A 373 -12.99 -6.10 20.75
N CYS A 374 -13.55 -5.02 21.30
CA CYS A 374 -13.22 -3.66 20.89
C CYS A 374 -11.93 -3.21 21.55
N THR A 375 -11.01 -2.63 20.80
CA THR A 375 -9.70 -2.21 21.36
C THR A 375 -9.24 -0.89 20.78
N GLN A 376 -8.25 -0.29 21.45
CA GLN A 376 -7.51 0.85 20.97
C GLN A 376 -6.04 0.48 20.73
N PHE A 377 -5.40 1.23 19.85
CA PHE A 377 -3.99 1.12 19.53
C PHE A 377 -3.26 2.40 19.94
N ARG A 378 -1.94 2.35 20.01
CA ARG A 378 -1.09 3.43 20.56
C ARG A 378 -1.15 4.77 19.83
N ASN A 379 -1.73 4.84 18.64
CA ASN A 379 -1.86 6.09 17.89
C ASN A 379 -2.94 7.00 18.53
N PRO A 380 -2.68 8.33 18.71
CA PRO A 380 -3.65 9.27 19.31
C PRO A 380 -4.99 9.39 18.56
N ARG A 381 -5.07 8.96 17.31
CA ARG A 381 -6.31 8.93 16.52
C ARG A 381 -7.19 7.71 16.82
N SER A 382 -6.74 6.78 17.65
CA SER A 382 -7.51 5.60 18.02
C SER A 382 -8.84 5.98 18.66
N MET A 383 -9.91 5.28 18.26
CA MET A 383 -11.21 5.40 18.93
C MET A 383 -11.13 4.69 20.28
N ASP A 384 -11.79 5.25 21.27
CA ASP A 384 -11.96 4.64 22.59
C ASP A 384 -12.78 3.35 22.48
N PRO A 385 -12.37 2.22 23.08
CA PRO A 385 -13.05 0.95 22.94
C PRO A 385 -14.47 0.94 23.58
N TYR A 386 -14.70 1.72 24.63
CA TYR A 386 -16.03 1.84 25.23
C TYR A 386 -16.98 2.65 24.33
N GLN A 387 -16.48 3.68 23.66
CA GLN A 387 -17.22 4.41 22.64
C GLN A 387 -17.55 3.47 21.46
N MET A 388 -16.62 2.62 21.05
CA MET A 388 -16.83 1.65 19.97
C MET A 388 -17.94 0.65 20.31
N ILE A 389 -18.01 0.17 21.56
CA ILE A 389 -19.11 -0.70 22.03
C ILE A 389 -20.47 0.01 21.91
N GLN A 390 -20.55 1.32 22.20
CA GLN A 390 -21.80 2.08 22.05
C GLN A 390 -22.30 2.09 20.59
N GLU A 391 -21.36 2.09 19.64
CA GLU A 391 -21.66 2.13 18.20
C GLU A 391 -22.04 0.75 17.62
N ILE A 392 -21.50 -0.36 18.15
CA ILE A 392 -21.65 -1.69 17.54
C ILE A 392 -22.27 -2.74 18.48
N GLY A 393 -22.38 -2.50 19.79
CA GLY A 393 -22.84 -3.49 20.76
C GLY A 393 -24.29 -3.94 20.57
N PHE A 394 -25.10 -3.23 19.78
CA PHE A 394 -26.46 -3.62 19.43
C PHE A 394 -26.56 -4.57 18.22
N LEU A 395 -25.44 -4.91 17.58
CA LEU A 395 -25.41 -5.72 16.35
C LEU A 395 -25.64 -7.23 16.60
N GLY A 396 -25.79 -7.64 17.85
CA GLY A 396 -26.19 -9.00 18.24
C GLY A 396 -25.16 -9.76 19.06
N PRO A 397 -23.90 -9.94 18.61
CA PRO A 397 -22.89 -10.59 19.43
C PRO A 397 -22.55 -9.76 20.69
N PRO A 398 -22.19 -10.42 21.82
CA PRO A 398 -21.64 -9.71 22.96
C PRO A 398 -20.37 -8.95 22.57
N ALA A 399 -20.18 -7.77 23.18
CA ALA A 399 -19.01 -6.94 22.93
C ALA A 399 -18.34 -6.59 24.26
N VAL A 400 -17.02 -6.68 24.30
CA VAL A 400 -16.17 -6.31 25.45
C VAL A 400 -15.13 -5.30 25.03
N ALA A 401 -14.63 -4.50 25.97
CA ALA A 401 -13.59 -3.49 25.73
C ALA A 401 -12.28 -3.91 26.37
N GLU A 402 -11.19 -3.72 25.61
CA GLU A 402 -9.82 -3.89 26.09
C GLU A 402 -9.00 -2.65 25.74
N GLU A 403 -8.15 -2.20 26.67
CA GLU A 403 -7.42 -0.95 26.53
C GLU A 403 -6.16 -1.06 25.66
N SER A 404 -5.79 -2.29 25.25
CA SER A 404 -4.67 -2.52 24.34
C SER A 404 -4.95 -3.65 23.36
N VAL A 405 -4.26 -3.62 22.21
CA VAL A 405 -4.37 -4.69 21.20
C VAL A 405 -3.86 -6.03 21.75
N PRO A 406 -2.74 -6.11 22.49
CA PRO A 406 -2.33 -7.35 23.17
C PRO A 406 -3.42 -7.95 24.05
N ASP A 407 -4.00 -7.17 24.97
CA ASP A 407 -5.03 -7.64 25.89
C ASP A 407 -6.28 -8.13 25.12
N ALA A 408 -6.65 -7.43 24.06
CA ALA A 408 -7.78 -7.81 23.21
C ALA A 408 -7.54 -9.16 22.50
N ILE A 409 -6.33 -9.41 22.05
CA ILE A 409 -5.94 -10.68 21.44
C ILE A 409 -5.96 -11.79 22.50
N ASP A 410 -5.39 -11.55 23.67
CA ASP A 410 -5.35 -12.53 24.75
C ASP A 410 -6.77 -12.87 25.23
N THR A 411 -7.66 -11.86 25.33
CA THR A 411 -9.10 -12.07 25.63
C THR A 411 -9.76 -12.93 24.55
N ALA A 412 -9.54 -12.66 23.26
CA ALA A 412 -10.09 -13.45 22.18
C ALA A 412 -9.57 -14.90 22.21
N LEU A 413 -8.27 -15.08 22.44
CA LEU A 413 -7.61 -16.39 22.53
C LEU A 413 -8.07 -17.21 23.74
N ALA A 414 -8.38 -16.56 24.87
CA ALA A 414 -8.91 -17.23 26.05
C ALA A 414 -10.32 -17.87 25.82
N HIS A 415 -11.04 -17.41 24.79
CA HIS A 415 -12.35 -17.93 24.41
C HIS A 415 -12.30 -18.88 23.20
N ALA A 416 -11.17 -18.90 22.46
CA ALA A 416 -11.05 -19.66 21.22
C ALA A 416 -10.45 -21.05 21.45
N ASP A 417 -11.03 -22.06 20.81
CA ASP A 417 -10.45 -23.39 20.70
C ASP A 417 -9.66 -23.55 19.37
N GLU A 418 -8.98 -24.68 19.17
CA GLU A 418 -8.15 -24.95 17.98
C GLU A 418 -8.88 -24.84 16.63
N GLU A 419 -10.21 -25.07 16.61
CA GLU A 419 -11.06 -25.03 15.40
C GLU A 419 -11.69 -23.67 15.15
N ASP A 420 -11.36 -22.66 15.97
CA ASP A 420 -11.96 -21.34 15.91
C ASP A 420 -11.07 -20.36 15.14
N LEU A 421 -11.66 -19.21 14.77
CA LEU A 421 -11.01 -18.09 14.10
C LEU A 421 -10.92 -16.89 15.04
N VAL A 422 -9.75 -16.31 15.18
CA VAL A 422 -9.55 -14.96 15.69
C VAL A 422 -9.27 -14.04 14.49
N CYS A 423 -10.21 -13.12 14.22
CA CYS A 423 -10.07 -12.14 13.13
C CYS A 423 -9.73 -10.79 13.71
N ILE A 424 -8.56 -10.23 13.31
CA ILE A 424 -8.02 -8.96 13.79
C ILE A 424 -8.11 -7.92 12.68
N THR A 425 -8.81 -6.79 12.92
CA THR A 425 -9.07 -5.82 11.86
C THR A 425 -9.44 -4.42 12.38
N GLY A 426 -9.78 -3.52 11.44
CA GLY A 426 -10.25 -2.17 11.71
C GLY A 426 -9.22 -1.08 11.41
N SER A 427 -7.93 -1.43 11.42
CA SER A 427 -6.84 -0.51 11.09
C SER A 427 -5.54 -1.27 10.84
N LEU A 428 -4.66 -0.72 10.01
CA LEU A 428 -3.28 -1.21 9.91
C LEU A 428 -2.52 -1.06 11.25
N TYR A 429 -2.86 -0.08 12.08
CA TYR A 429 -2.26 0.08 13.40
C TYR A 429 -2.58 -1.10 14.35
N VAL A 430 -3.83 -1.59 14.32
CA VAL A 430 -4.20 -2.79 15.08
C VAL A 430 -3.43 -4.01 14.57
N VAL A 431 -3.33 -4.15 13.25
CA VAL A 431 -2.56 -5.25 12.64
C VAL A 431 -1.09 -5.18 13.01
N ALA A 432 -0.50 -3.99 13.03
CA ALA A 432 0.88 -3.78 13.45
C ALA A 432 1.12 -4.27 14.88
N GLU A 433 0.31 -3.80 15.84
CA GLU A 433 0.45 -4.21 17.24
C GLU A 433 0.14 -5.69 17.46
N ALA A 434 -0.79 -6.26 16.68
CA ALA A 434 -1.06 -7.69 16.70
C ALA A 434 0.15 -8.52 16.23
N ARG A 435 0.83 -8.06 15.17
CA ARG A 435 2.06 -8.70 14.68
C ARG A 435 3.18 -8.66 15.71
N GLU A 436 3.35 -7.51 16.39
CA GLU A 436 4.33 -7.38 17.49
C GLU A 436 4.07 -8.40 18.59
N HIS A 437 2.81 -8.50 19.03
CA HIS A 437 2.41 -9.41 20.10
C HIS A 437 2.56 -10.89 19.73
N LEU A 438 2.08 -11.27 18.55
CA LEU A 438 2.00 -12.67 18.14
C LEU A 438 3.28 -13.21 17.50
N LEU A 439 4.01 -12.36 16.76
CA LEU A 439 5.19 -12.77 15.98
C LEU A 439 6.50 -12.28 16.60
N GLY A 440 6.43 -11.45 17.63
CA GLY A 440 7.59 -10.88 18.29
C GLY A 440 8.39 -9.90 17.42
N GLU A 441 7.78 -9.33 16.39
CA GLU A 441 8.38 -8.30 15.57
C GLU A 441 8.51 -7.01 16.38
N SER A 442 9.75 -6.61 16.68
CA SER A 442 10.03 -5.37 17.41
C SER A 442 9.70 -4.18 16.53
N VAL A 443 8.79 -3.33 16.99
CA VAL A 443 8.66 -1.98 16.45
C VAL A 443 9.88 -1.20 16.88
N ILE A 444 10.54 -0.60 15.93
CA ILE A 444 11.52 0.45 16.24
C ILE A 444 10.70 1.61 16.77
N ARG A 445 10.55 1.61 18.09
CA ARG A 445 9.91 2.72 18.79
C ARG A 445 10.77 3.96 18.58
N ARG A 446 10.11 5.07 18.43
CA ARG A 446 10.65 6.42 18.25
C ARG A 446 12.04 6.63 18.82
#